data_c6bbf18e91beb85633bf8dcdde7fe123
#
_entry.id   c6bbf18e91beb85633bf8dcdde7fe123
#
_cell.length_a   1.000
_cell.length_b   1.000
_cell.length_c   1.000
_cell.angle_alpha   90.00
_cell.angle_beta   90.00
_cell.angle_gamma   90.00
#
_symmetry.space_group_name_H-M   'P 1'
#
loop_
_entity.id
_entity.type
_entity.pdbx_description
1 polymer ?
#
loop_
_entity_poly.entity_id
_entity_poly.type
_entity_poly.pdbx_seq_one_letter_code
_entity_poly.pdbx_strand_id
1 'polypeptide(L)'
;AGFALSADEAHVWADRVQNIWPDTMVTSTTHDTKRGEDVRARLDVLASYADEWSDLVHRLRAMTAQERPLDLDGRSENLLWQTLWGTWAPDSDDPMTPERLSAYLIKASREQKIWTTWTAPDLPREQALTDYATHLLTHEEVTREIEAFATLTAKAVRTAILANKALALTWMGVSDIYQGSETTRTSLVDPDNRRAVDTPGP
;
A
#
# COMPACT_ATOMS: atom_id res chain seq x y z
N ALA A 1 -16.07 -18.03 10.40
CA ALA A 1 -16.09 -16.56 10.42
C ALA A 1 -15.67 -16.08 9.03
N GLY A 2 -16.54 -15.30 8.35
CA GLY A 2 -16.18 -14.70 7.07
C GLY A 2 -15.24 -13.51 7.27
N PHE A 3 -14.33 -13.28 6.34
CA PHE A 3 -13.44 -12.11 6.33
C PHE A 3 -14.11 -10.87 5.71
N ALA A 4 -15.29 -11.02 5.13
CA ALA A 4 -16.03 -9.95 4.47
C ALA A 4 -17.51 -9.99 4.91
N LEU A 5 -18.12 -8.82 4.92
CA LEU A 5 -19.57 -8.70 5.07
C LEU A 5 -20.23 -8.92 3.69
N SER A 6 -21.41 -9.53 3.68
CA SER A 6 -22.30 -9.47 2.52
C SER A 6 -22.84 -8.04 2.33
N ALA A 7 -23.36 -7.73 1.15
CA ALA A 7 -23.97 -6.43 0.91
C ALA A 7 -25.13 -6.14 1.89
N ASP A 8 -25.94 -7.17 2.18
CA ASP A 8 -27.07 -7.03 3.14
C ASP A 8 -26.58 -6.75 4.55
N GLU A 9 -25.55 -7.46 5.03
CA GLU A 9 -24.93 -7.20 6.34
C GLU A 9 -24.33 -5.81 6.43
N ALA A 10 -23.70 -5.34 5.35
CA ALA A 10 -23.14 -3.98 5.28
C ALA A 10 -24.26 -2.93 5.37
N HIS A 11 -25.38 -3.12 4.66
CA HIS A 11 -26.55 -2.23 4.75
C HIS A 11 -27.19 -2.25 6.14
N VAL A 12 -27.37 -3.40 6.76
CA VAL A 12 -27.87 -3.50 8.14
C VAL A 12 -26.96 -2.76 9.12
N TRP A 13 -25.65 -2.89 8.95
CA TRP A 13 -24.71 -2.16 9.78
C TRP A 13 -24.77 -0.66 9.56
N ALA A 14 -24.85 -0.20 8.30
CA ALA A 14 -24.97 1.20 7.96
C ALA A 14 -26.26 1.84 8.52
N ASP A 15 -27.41 1.16 8.39
CA ASP A 15 -28.67 1.59 8.96
C ASP A 15 -28.59 1.75 10.49
N ARG A 16 -27.99 0.78 11.17
CA ARG A 16 -27.75 0.86 12.60
C ARG A 16 -26.91 2.06 13.00
N VAL A 17 -25.79 2.30 12.32
CA VAL A 17 -24.91 3.44 12.63
C VAL A 17 -25.59 4.75 12.31
N GLN A 18 -26.31 4.86 11.19
CA GLN A 18 -27.09 6.05 10.83
C GLN A 18 -28.12 6.40 11.88
N ASN A 19 -28.75 5.42 12.52
CA ASN A 19 -29.75 5.65 13.57
C ASN A 19 -29.14 6.02 14.93
N ILE A 20 -27.91 5.57 15.23
CA ILE A 20 -27.27 5.79 16.54
C ILE A 20 -26.32 6.98 16.51
N TRP A 21 -25.51 7.09 15.43
CA TRP A 21 -24.47 8.11 15.25
C TRP A 21 -24.48 8.65 13.81
N PRO A 22 -25.51 9.42 13.42
CA PRO A 22 -25.67 9.89 12.03
C PRO A 22 -24.50 10.76 11.55
N ASP A 23 -23.83 11.48 12.47
CA ASP A 23 -22.73 12.39 12.18
C ASP A 23 -21.35 11.75 12.45
N THR A 24 -21.28 10.40 12.48
CA THR A 24 -19.98 9.74 12.68
C THR A 24 -19.04 10.07 11.53
N MET A 25 -17.78 10.35 11.85
CA MET A 25 -16.76 10.53 10.82
C MET A 25 -16.34 9.15 10.27
N VAL A 26 -16.25 9.07 8.95
CA VAL A 26 -15.78 7.88 8.23
C VAL A 26 -14.62 8.25 7.32
N THR A 27 -13.60 7.41 7.27
CA THR A 27 -12.42 7.65 6.44
C THR A 27 -11.84 6.34 5.89
N SER A 28 -11.27 6.40 4.72
CA SER A 28 -10.55 5.27 4.12
C SER A 28 -9.17 5.08 4.76
N THR A 29 -8.52 6.19 5.14
CA THR A 29 -7.18 6.19 5.75
C THR A 29 -7.02 7.37 6.69
N THR A 30 -6.07 7.25 7.62
CA THR A 30 -5.61 8.35 8.47
C THR A 30 -4.13 8.60 8.20
N HIS A 31 -3.56 9.68 8.79
CA HIS A 31 -2.14 9.98 8.72
C HIS A 31 -1.24 8.84 9.24
N ASP A 32 -1.75 8.00 10.15
CA ASP A 32 -1.03 6.85 10.72
C ASP A 32 -1.32 5.51 10.02
N THR A 33 -2.23 5.47 9.07
CA THR A 33 -2.44 4.28 8.26
C THR A 33 -1.20 4.02 7.42
N LYS A 34 -0.60 2.82 7.52
CA LYS A 34 0.69 2.50 6.89
C LYS A 34 0.72 2.72 5.38
N ARG A 35 -0.42 2.69 4.74
CA ARG A 35 -0.60 2.84 3.29
C ARG A 35 -1.78 3.74 3.03
N GLY A 36 -1.65 4.63 2.05
CA GLY A 36 -2.72 5.50 1.58
C GLY A 36 -3.88 4.70 0.97
N GLU A 37 -5.00 5.37 0.72
CA GLU A 37 -6.23 4.70 0.27
C GLU A 37 -6.06 3.98 -1.07
N ASP A 38 -5.37 4.59 -2.04
CA ASP A 38 -5.17 3.99 -3.36
C ASP A 38 -4.20 2.81 -3.32
N VAL A 39 -3.14 2.89 -2.50
CA VAL A 39 -2.24 1.76 -2.27
C VAL A 39 -3.00 0.60 -1.63
N ARG A 40 -3.90 0.85 -0.69
CA ARG A 40 -4.75 -0.18 -0.08
C ARG A 40 -5.71 -0.78 -1.09
N ALA A 41 -6.40 0.05 -1.88
CA ALA A 41 -7.29 -0.42 -2.93
C ALA A 41 -6.57 -1.31 -3.96
N ARG A 42 -5.32 -0.96 -4.31
CA ARG A 42 -4.47 -1.81 -5.14
C ARG A 42 -4.19 -3.16 -4.49
N LEU A 43 -3.80 -3.16 -3.22
CA LEU A 43 -3.50 -4.40 -2.48
C LEU A 43 -4.73 -5.30 -2.29
N ASP A 44 -5.92 -4.73 -2.15
CA ASP A 44 -7.16 -5.50 -2.05
C ASP A 44 -7.43 -6.32 -3.33
N VAL A 45 -6.97 -5.84 -4.49
CA VAL A 45 -7.08 -6.56 -5.77
C VAL A 45 -6.28 -7.85 -5.77
N LEU A 46 -5.21 -7.98 -4.96
CA LEU A 46 -4.41 -9.21 -4.86
C LEU A 46 -5.25 -10.43 -4.46
N ALA A 47 -6.34 -10.22 -3.72
CA ALA A 47 -7.25 -11.32 -3.35
C ALA A 47 -7.91 -11.98 -4.57
N SER A 48 -8.09 -11.22 -5.67
CA SER A 48 -8.64 -11.72 -6.94
C SER A 48 -7.59 -12.24 -7.91
N TYR A 49 -6.31 -12.03 -7.62
CA TYR A 49 -5.16 -12.45 -8.43
C TYR A 49 -4.14 -13.20 -7.56
N ALA A 50 -4.63 -14.01 -6.62
CA ALA A 50 -3.78 -14.63 -5.59
C ALA A 50 -2.73 -15.59 -6.17
N ASP A 51 -3.11 -16.37 -7.17
CA ASP A 51 -2.21 -17.32 -7.83
C ASP A 51 -1.14 -16.57 -8.65
N GLU A 52 -1.55 -15.60 -9.46
CA GLU A 52 -0.64 -14.78 -10.27
C GLU A 52 0.32 -13.97 -9.39
N TRP A 53 -0.16 -13.45 -8.26
CA TRP A 53 0.67 -12.77 -7.28
C TRP A 53 1.69 -13.72 -6.62
N SER A 54 1.25 -14.91 -6.24
CA SER A 54 2.14 -15.94 -5.68
C SER A 54 3.24 -16.31 -6.68
N ASP A 55 2.87 -16.55 -7.93
CA ASP A 55 3.81 -16.89 -9.01
C ASP A 55 4.80 -15.74 -9.26
N LEU A 56 4.31 -14.49 -9.27
CA LEU A 56 5.18 -13.32 -9.38
C LEU A 56 6.21 -13.27 -8.24
N VAL A 57 5.77 -13.38 -6.99
CA VAL A 57 6.67 -13.34 -5.82
C VAL A 57 7.72 -14.46 -5.90
N HIS A 58 7.33 -15.67 -6.32
CA HIS A 58 8.27 -16.77 -6.50
C HIS A 58 9.33 -16.45 -7.57
N ARG A 59 8.94 -15.87 -8.72
CA ARG A 59 9.90 -15.45 -9.76
C ARG A 59 10.83 -14.34 -9.25
N LEU A 60 10.29 -13.31 -8.61
CA LEU A 60 11.08 -12.20 -8.06
C LEU A 60 12.11 -12.70 -7.04
N ARG A 61 11.72 -13.60 -6.15
CA ARG A 61 12.64 -14.22 -5.19
C ARG A 61 13.73 -15.06 -5.84
N ALA A 62 13.42 -15.76 -6.92
CA ALA A 62 14.40 -16.53 -7.66
C ALA A 62 15.42 -15.63 -8.38
N MET A 63 14.93 -14.55 -9.01
CA MET A 63 15.78 -13.57 -9.71
C MET A 63 16.76 -12.88 -8.78
N THR A 64 16.34 -12.57 -7.55
CA THR A 64 17.12 -11.76 -6.59
C THR A 64 17.77 -12.60 -5.49
N ALA A 65 17.84 -13.91 -5.68
CA ALA A 65 18.33 -14.84 -4.64
C ALA A 65 19.77 -14.56 -4.17
N GLN A 66 20.62 -13.99 -5.04
CA GLN A 66 22.01 -13.69 -4.73
C GLN A 66 22.19 -12.35 -4.01
N GLU A 67 21.26 -11.41 -4.22
CA GLU A 67 21.29 -10.07 -3.60
C GLU A 67 20.47 -10.00 -2.31
N ARG A 68 19.61 -10.99 -2.11
CA ARG A 68 18.68 -11.04 -0.97
C ARG A 68 19.46 -11.20 0.36
N PRO A 69 19.24 -10.32 1.36
CA PRO A 69 19.86 -10.48 2.68
C PRO A 69 19.51 -11.82 3.32
N LEU A 70 20.51 -12.49 3.91
CA LEU A 70 20.35 -13.84 4.50
C LEU A 70 19.35 -13.87 5.67
N ASP A 71 19.26 -12.77 6.41
CA ASP A 71 18.40 -12.61 7.58
C ASP A 71 17.05 -11.94 7.27
N LEU A 72 16.75 -11.71 5.98
CA LEU A 72 15.45 -11.15 5.57
C LEU A 72 14.35 -12.19 5.80
N ASP A 73 13.53 -11.94 6.81
CA ASP A 73 12.39 -12.81 7.12
C ASP A 73 11.23 -12.64 6.13
N GLY A 74 10.39 -13.68 6.01
CA GLY A 74 9.31 -13.71 5.03
C GLY A 74 8.23 -12.63 5.22
N ARG A 75 8.07 -12.06 6.43
CA ARG A 75 7.10 -10.97 6.68
C ARG A 75 7.64 -9.66 6.14
N SER A 76 8.90 -9.36 6.42
CA SER A 76 9.59 -8.17 5.90
C SER A 76 9.70 -8.21 4.38
N GLU A 77 9.99 -9.38 3.82
CA GLU A 77 10.04 -9.59 2.37
C GLU A 77 8.64 -9.40 1.72
N ASN A 78 7.59 -9.96 2.30
CA ASN A 78 6.23 -9.77 1.78
C ASN A 78 5.78 -8.32 1.88
N LEU A 79 6.13 -7.62 2.97
CA LEU A 79 5.89 -6.18 3.09
C LEU A 79 6.58 -5.40 1.96
N LEU A 80 7.83 -5.76 1.65
CA LEU A 80 8.61 -5.13 0.57
C LEU A 80 7.96 -5.34 -0.79
N TRP A 81 7.66 -6.59 -1.18
CA TRP A 81 7.01 -6.87 -2.48
C TRP A 81 5.66 -6.19 -2.64
N GLN A 82 4.83 -6.22 -1.61
CA GLN A 82 3.55 -5.50 -1.60
C GLN A 82 3.74 -3.99 -1.69
N THR A 83 4.79 -3.44 -1.08
CA THR A 83 5.05 -2.00 -1.14
C THR A 83 5.51 -1.61 -2.53
N LEU A 84 6.46 -2.32 -3.12
CA LEU A 84 6.96 -2.05 -4.47
C LEU A 84 5.82 -2.07 -5.50
N TRP A 85 4.99 -3.12 -5.48
CA TRP A 85 3.86 -3.19 -6.42
C TRP A 85 2.75 -2.19 -6.07
N GLY A 86 2.39 -2.06 -4.80
CA GLY A 86 1.32 -1.15 -4.35
C GLY A 86 1.59 0.32 -4.67
N THR A 87 2.86 0.70 -4.73
CA THR A 87 3.29 2.06 -5.08
C THR A 87 3.84 2.18 -6.51
N TRP A 88 3.72 1.14 -7.33
CA TRP A 88 4.24 1.14 -8.69
C TRP A 88 3.48 2.14 -9.57
N ALA A 89 4.10 3.25 -9.89
CA ALA A 89 3.57 4.33 -10.72
C ALA A 89 4.72 5.09 -11.38
N PRO A 90 5.51 4.43 -12.28
CA PRO A 90 6.73 5.02 -12.84
C PRO A 90 6.47 6.28 -13.67
N ASP A 91 5.31 6.37 -14.32
CA ASP A 91 4.94 7.49 -15.18
C ASP A 91 4.17 8.60 -14.43
N SER A 92 4.05 8.49 -13.10
CA SER A 92 3.40 9.53 -12.29
C SER A 92 4.38 10.67 -11.96
N ASP A 93 3.83 11.84 -11.65
CA ASP A 93 4.60 12.97 -11.12
C ASP A 93 5.17 12.70 -9.72
N ASP A 94 4.80 11.57 -9.12
CA ASP A 94 5.15 11.16 -7.76
C ASP A 94 5.60 9.69 -7.67
N PRO A 95 6.67 9.29 -8.38
CA PRO A 95 7.18 7.92 -8.35
C PRO A 95 7.78 7.58 -6.99
N MET A 96 7.85 6.27 -6.68
CA MET A 96 8.57 5.80 -5.51
C MET A 96 10.07 6.05 -5.66
N THR A 97 10.66 6.78 -4.69
CA THR A 97 12.11 7.03 -4.64
C THR A 97 12.80 6.13 -3.60
N PRO A 98 14.13 5.92 -3.71
CA PRO A 98 14.92 5.20 -2.72
C PRO A 98 14.72 5.74 -1.29
N GLU A 99 14.67 7.06 -1.14
CA GLU A 99 14.52 7.73 0.16
C GLU A 99 13.13 7.45 0.77
N ARG A 100 12.06 7.56 -0.03
CA ARG A 100 10.69 7.26 0.38
C ARG A 100 10.56 5.81 0.83
N LEU A 101 11.07 4.89 0.02
CA LEU A 101 11.01 3.45 0.28
C LEU A 101 11.77 3.09 1.56
N SER A 102 13.00 3.58 1.70
CA SER A 102 13.84 3.34 2.88
C SER A 102 13.21 3.88 4.15
N ALA A 103 12.75 5.13 4.14
CA ALA A 103 12.09 5.75 5.30
C ALA A 103 10.85 4.96 5.74
N TYR A 104 10.03 4.52 4.78
CA TYR A 104 8.86 3.71 5.04
C TYR A 104 9.21 2.34 5.65
N LEU A 105 10.16 1.61 5.05
CA LEU A 105 10.53 0.28 5.52
C LEU A 105 11.13 0.31 6.93
N ILE A 106 11.98 1.29 7.23
CA ILE A 106 12.53 1.47 8.58
C ILE A 106 11.40 1.75 9.58
N LYS A 107 10.51 2.71 9.27
CA LYS A 107 9.39 3.03 10.16
C LYS A 107 8.49 1.81 10.37
N ALA A 108 8.09 1.15 9.31
CA ALA A 108 7.21 -0.02 9.39
C ALA A 108 7.84 -1.16 10.21
N SER A 109 9.12 -1.44 10.00
CA SER A 109 9.85 -2.48 10.73
C SER A 109 9.99 -2.15 12.22
N ARG A 110 10.34 -0.91 12.57
CA ARG A 110 10.46 -0.47 13.96
C ARG A 110 9.13 -0.50 14.71
N GLU A 111 8.03 -0.17 14.02
CA GLU A 111 6.68 -0.20 14.61
C GLU A 111 6.11 -1.60 14.68
N GLN A 112 6.54 -2.51 13.81
CA GLN A 112 6.22 -3.92 13.89
C GLN A 112 6.85 -4.61 15.12
N LYS A 113 7.99 -4.12 15.62
CA LYS A 113 8.67 -4.55 16.86
C LYS A 113 9.07 -6.03 16.88
N ILE A 114 9.42 -6.62 15.73
CA ILE A 114 9.83 -8.03 15.65
C ILE A 114 11.34 -8.18 15.82
N TRP A 115 12.13 -7.46 15.02
CA TRP A 115 13.59 -7.56 15.02
C TRP A 115 14.28 -6.20 15.19
N THR A 116 13.56 -5.11 15.06
CA THR A 116 14.02 -3.73 15.30
C THR A 116 12.93 -2.93 15.98
N THR A 117 13.28 -1.90 16.76
CA THR A 117 12.35 -1.00 17.42
C THR A 117 12.91 0.42 17.47
N TRP A 118 12.10 1.42 17.82
CA TRP A 118 12.59 2.79 18.04
C TRP A 118 13.58 2.91 19.18
N THR A 119 13.45 2.07 20.21
CA THR A 119 14.32 2.09 21.43
C THR A 119 15.50 1.13 21.36
N ALA A 120 15.45 0.16 20.45
CA ALA A 120 16.53 -0.81 20.23
C ALA A 120 16.63 -1.13 18.73
N PRO A 121 17.17 -0.20 17.91
CA PRO A 121 17.26 -0.39 16.47
C PRO A 121 18.37 -1.39 16.11
N ASP A 122 18.08 -2.29 15.19
CA ASP A 122 19.07 -3.16 14.53
C ASP A 122 19.57 -2.48 13.24
N LEU A 123 20.48 -1.54 13.40
CA LEU A 123 20.95 -0.71 12.27
C LEU A 123 21.57 -1.51 11.13
N PRO A 124 22.39 -2.56 11.35
CA PRO A 124 22.95 -3.36 10.26
C PRO A 124 21.86 -4.04 9.42
N ARG A 125 20.85 -4.60 10.08
CA ARG A 125 19.75 -5.28 9.41
C ARG A 125 18.79 -4.31 8.71
N GLU A 126 18.54 -3.15 9.31
CA GLU A 126 17.79 -2.05 8.66
C GLU A 126 18.50 -1.59 7.39
N GLN A 127 19.83 -1.42 7.43
CA GLN A 127 20.63 -1.04 6.27
C GLN A 127 20.56 -2.12 5.17
N ALA A 128 20.75 -3.38 5.51
CA ALA A 128 20.66 -4.47 4.54
C ALA A 128 19.29 -4.54 3.85
N LEU A 129 18.20 -4.36 4.61
CA LEU A 129 16.85 -4.30 4.06
C LEU A 129 16.68 -3.12 3.10
N THR A 130 17.14 -1.93 3.47
CA THR A 130 16.97 -0.73 2.63
C THR A 130 17.87 -0.75 1.40
N ASP A 131 19.11 -1.25 1.50
CA ASP A 131 20.00 -1.41 0.34
C ASP A 131 19.39 -2.38 -0.67
N TYR A 132 18.90 -3.52 -0.21
CA TYR A 132 18.21 -4.48 -1.06
C TYR A 132 16.96 -3.86 -1.71
N ALA A 133 16.12 -3.21 -0.93
CA ALA A 133 14.88 -2.60 -1.43
C ALA A 133 15.15 -1.51 -2.47
N THR A 134 16.16 -0.66 -2.25
CA THR A 134 16.51 0.40 -3.20
C THR A 134 17.16 -0.12 -4.47
N HIS A 135 17.95 -1.19 -4.36
CA HIS A 135 18.47 -1.90 -5.52
C HIS A 135 17.35 -2.44 -6.42
N LEU A 136 16.29 -2.99 -5.84
CA LEU A 136 15.14 -3.53 -6.59
C LEU A 136 14.40 -2.47 -7.43
N LEU A 137 14.43 -1.18 -7.04
CA LEU A 137 13.80 -0.11 -7.82
C LEU A 137 14.45 0.10 -9.20
N THR A 138 15.70 -0.30 -9.35
CA THR A 138 16.47 -0.15 -10.60
C THR A 138 16.84 -1.49 -11.24
N HIS A 139 16.42 -2.60 -10.64
CA HIS A 139 16.71 -3.94 -11.18
C HIS A 139 15.77 -4.22 -12.37
N GLU A 140 16.32 -4.21 -13.60
CA GLU A 140 15.54 -4.25 -14.84
C GLU A 140 14.58 -5.43 -14.95
N GLU A 141 14.98 -6.63 -14.51
CA GLU A 141 14.08 -7.79 -14.59
C GLU A 141 12.95 -7.72 -13.56
N VAL A 142 13.24 -7.22 -12.34
CA VAL A 142 12.24 -7.02 -11.28
C VAL A 142 11.22 -5.97 -11.71
N THR A 143 11.68 -4.83 -12.21
CA THR A 143 10.80 -3.74 -12.64
C THR A 143 9.90 -4.16 -13.81
N ARG A 144 10.44 -4.93 -14.76
CA ARG A 144 9.67 -5.50 -15.88
C ARG A 144 8.57 -6.46 -15.42
N GLU A 145 8.85 -7.34 -14.46
CA GLU A 145 7.85 -8.26 -13.91
C GLU A 145 6.75 -7.54 -13.13
N ILE A 146 7.12 -6.52 -12.34
CA ILE A 146 6.15 -5.68 -11.62
C ILE A 146 5.28 -4.90 -12.60
N GLU A 147 5.86 -4.35 -13.66
CA GLU A 147 5.14 -3.63 -14.73
C GLU A 147 4.15 -4.54 -15.45
N ALA A 148 4.56 -5.76 -15.79
CA ALA A 148 3.68 -6.74 -16.42
C ALA A 148 2.47 -7.06 -15.51
N PHE A 149 2.70 -7.24 -14.23
CA PHE A 149 1.63 -7.50 -13.27
C PHE A 149 0.74 -6.25 -13.03
N ALA A 150 1.33 -5.06 -13.03
CA ALA A 150 0.58 -3.81 -12.96
C ALA A 150 -0.35 -3.64 -14.17
N THR A 151 0.14 -3.97 -15.36
CA THR A 151 -0.65 -3.98 -16.61
C THR A 151 -1.80 -5.00 -16.54
N LEU A 152 -1.53 -6.22 -16.09
CA LEU A 152 -2.53 -7.28 -15.94
C LEU A 152 -3.67 -6.83 -15.01
N THR A 153 -3.35 -6.17 -13.91
CA THR A 153 -4.30 -5.80 -12.86
C THR A 153 -4.91 -4.41 -13.03
N ALA A 154 -4.47 -3.61 -14.00
CA ALA A 154 -4.79 -2.19 -14.15
C ALA A 154 -6.29 -1.88 -14.10
N LYS A 155 -7.11 -2.67 -14.81
CA LYS A 155 -8.58 -2.49 -14.82
C LYS A 155 -9.20 -2.75 -13.45
N ALA A 156 -8.79 -3.82 -12.77
CA ALA A 156 -9.30 -4.16 -11.44
C ALA A 156 -8.88 -3.10 -10.41
N VAL A 157 -7.62 -2.66 -10.46
CA VAL A 157 -7.09 -1.58 -9.60
C VAL A 157 -7.89 -0.30 -9.78
N ARG A 158 -8.09 0.15 -11.02
CA ARG A 158 -8.90 1.36 -11.29
C ARG A 158 -10.31 1.21 -10.76
N THR A 159 -10.94 0.06 -10.94
CA THR A 159 -12.29 -0.20 -10.43
C THR A 159 -12.32 -0.15 -8.91
N ALA A 160 -11.35 -0.76 -8.21
CA ALA A 160 -11.28 -0.75 -6.76
C ALA A 160 -11.08 0.67 -6.20
N ILE A 161 -10.19 1.47 -6.77
CA ILE A 161 -9.95 2.86 -6.38
C ILE A 161 -11.24 3.68 -6.50
N LEU A 162 -11.89 3.62 -7.68
CA LEU A 162 -13.13 4.37 -7.92
C LEU A 162 -14.29 3.90 -7.04
N ALA A 163 -14.43 2.59 -6.83
CA ALA A 163 -15.47 2.04 -5.96
C ALA A 163 -15.27 2.47 -4.51
N ASN A 164 -14.04 2.40 -3.99
CA ASN A 164 -13.74 2.85 -2.63
C ASN A 164 -14.01 4.35 -2.46
N LYS A 165 -13.64 5.18 -3.45
CA LYS A 165 -13.94 6.61 -3.42
C LYS A 165 -15.45 6.89 -3.48
N ALA A 166 -16.17 6.20 -4.36
CA ALA A 166 -17.63 6.34 -4.45
C ALA A 166 -18.29 5.95 -3.12
N LEU A 167 -17.88 4.84 -2.51
CA LEU A 167 -18.38 4.43 -1.20
C LEU A 167 -18.05 5.47 -0.13
N ALA A 168 -16.82 5.97 -0.05
CA ALA A 168 -16.43 6.98 0.93
C ALA A 168 -17.28 8.25 0.83
N LEU A 169 -17.64 8.68 -0.39
CA LEU A 169 -18.42 9.89 -0.64
C LEU A 169 -19.93 9.71 -0.47
N THR A 170 -20.43 8.48 -0.55
CA THR A 170 -21.89 8.20 -0.55
C THR A 170 -22.36 7.37 0.63
N TRP A 171 -21.43 6.86 1.44
CA TRP A 171 -21.76 6.08 2.63
C TRP A 171 -22.31 6.97 3.75
N MET A 172 -22.90 6.36 4.77
CA MET A 172 -23.44 7.08 5.93
C MET A 172 -22.34 7.82 6.71
N GLY A 173 -22.72 8.88 7.43
CA GLY A 173 -21.80 9.69 8.23
C GLY A 173 -21.18 10.85 7.45
N VAL A 174 -20.12 11.41 8.02
CA VAL A 174 -19.35 12.52 7.43
C VAL A 174 -18.02 11.99 6.93
N SER A 175 -17.82 12.04 5.61
CA SER A 175 -16.59 11.53 5.00
C SER A 175 -15.43 12.49 5.24
N ASP A 176 -14.32 11.94 5.76
CA ASP A 176 -13.03 12.63 5.83
C ASP A 176 -12.22 12.30 4.57
N ILE A 177 -11.93 13.33 3.78
CA ILE A 177 -11.20 13.22 2.53
C ILE A 177 -9.81 13.82 2.72
N TYR A 178 -8.79 12.96 2.70
CA TYR A 178 -7.42 13.43 2.85
C TYR A 178 -6.91 14.14 1.59
N GLN A 179 -5.95 15.05 1.75
CA GLN A 179 -5.39 15.85 0.66
C GLN A 179 -4.85 14.98 -0.49
N GLY A 180 -5.09 15.41 -1.72
CA GLY A 180 -4.59 14.77 -2.94
C GLY A 180 -5.40 13.56 -3.42
N SER A 181 -6.54 13.30 -2.79
CA SER A 181 -7.40 12.17 -3.16
C SER A 181 -8.27 12.43 -4.40
N GLU A 182 -8.13 13.58 -5.02
CA GLU A 182 -8.72 13.95 -6.32
C GLU A 182 -8.04 13.23 -7.48
N THR A 183 -6.80 12.80 -7.28
CA THR A 183 -6.01 12.03 -8.24
C THR A 183 -5.51 10.75 -7.59
N THR A 184 -5.09 9.76 -8.39
CA THR A 184 -4.47 8.55 -7.86
C THR A 184 -3.15 8.89 -7.17
N ARG A 185 -3.02 8.50 -5.90
CA ARG A 185 -1.86 8.81 -5.08
C ARG A 185 -1.29 7.58 -4.39
N THR A 186 -0.02 7.30 -4.64
CA THR A 186 0.70 6.15 -4.06
C THR A 186 1.43 6.51 -2.77
N SER A 187 0.79 7.30 -1.90
CA SER A 187 1.38 7.70 -0.62
C SER A 187 1.35 6.57 0.42
N LEU A 188 2.33 6.61 1.30
CA LEU A 188 2.49 5.73 2.45
C LEU A 188 2.22 6.50 3.76
N VAL A 189 2.59 5.94 4.91
CA VAL A 189 2.37 6.56 6.22
C VAL A 189 3.17 7.87 6.38
N ASP A 190 2.71 8.74 7.29
CA ASP A 190 3.45 9.94 7.71
C ASP A 190 4.97 9.68 7.92
N PRO A 191 5.88 10.49 7.35
CA PRO A 191 5.65 11.78 6.70
C PRO A 191 5.38 11.71 5.19
N ASP A 192 5.39 10.54 4.54
CA ASP A 192 5.23 10.39 3.11
C ASP A 192 3.91 10.97 2.59
N ASN A 193 2.83 10.83 3.34
CA ASN A 193 1.51 11.35 2.99
C ASN A 193 1.36 12.89 3.16
N ARG A 194 2.38 13.57 3.67
CA ARG A 194 2.39 15.04 3.82
C ARG A 194 3.12 15.78 2.70
N ARG A 195 3.57 15.06 1.67
CA ARG A 195 4.20 15.69 0.51
C ARG A 195 3.22 16.63 -0.19
N ALA A 196 3.74 17.66 -0.85
CA ALA A 196 2.95 18.61 -1.60
C ALA A 196 1.99 17.90 -2.57
N VAL A 197 0.82 18.47 -2.77
CA VAL A 197 -0.17 18.01 -3.74
C VAL A 197 -0.23 19.05 -4.84
N ASP A 198 0.07 18.63 -6.07
CA ASP A 198 -0.21 19.46 -7.24
C ASP A 198 -1.72 19.43 -7.48
N THR A 199 -2.39 20.51 -7.11
CA THR A 199 -3.79 20.68 -7.49
C THR A 199 -3.82 21.07 -8.96
N PRO A 200 -4.61 20.35 -9.80
CA PRO A 200 -4.85 20.84 -11.15
C PRO A 200 -5.37 22.27 -11.05
N GLY A 201 -4.71 23.20 -11.75
CA GLY A 201 -5.18 24.57 -11.81
C GLY A 201 -6.61 24.65 -12.32
N PRO A 202 -7.32 25.75 -12.02
CA PRO A 202 -8.67 25.95 -12.49
C PRO A 202 -8.79 26.01 -14.00
#